data_b400071f1691cb6563a848a45e4e1ce9
#
_entry.id   b400071f1691cb6563a848a45e4e1ce9
#
_cell.length_a   1.000
_cell.length_b   1.000
_cell.length_c   1.000
_cell.angle_alpha   90.00
_cell.angle_beta   90.00
_cell.angle_gamma   90.00
#
_symmetry.space_group_name_H-M   'P 1'
#
loop_
_entity.id
_entity.type
_entity.pdbx_description
1 polymer ?
#
loop_
_entity_poly.entity_id
_entity_poly.type
_entity_poly.pdbx_seq_one_letter_code
_entity_poly.pdbx_strand_id
1 'polypeptide(L)'
;MPYQPSAALLDKYADVLINFALNSGEGVKPGEVVQLRVPEVAKPLLVALRRAVLKAGAHPLVFYTPDDFAREFYELANDEQLAFFAEKFYRGTVDEIDHTVAILAETDKQELAGIPSPKIMAVHKALKPYMDWRRAKENAGYYTWTLALYGTEAMAAEVGMTLEDYWTEIINACYLDDDAPAEKWKALYTELYAIKDRLDALPVDRFHIEAADTDLWVKLGAKRKWLGGSGRNIPSFELFVSPDWRGTEGRIRFTEPLYRYGSLIEGAYLEFKDGVVTQATATKGEELLREMIAVENADKIGEFSLTDRRFSRITKFMG
;
A
#
# COMPACT_ATOMS: atom_id res chain seq x y z
N MET A 1 -1.17 -21.82 21.79
CA MET A 1 -0.60 -21.75 20.44
C MET A 1 -0.88 -20.36 19.93
N PRO A 2 0.02 -19.71 19.21
CA PRO A 2 -0.28 -18.41 18.61
C PRO A 2 -1.50 -18.53 17.70
N TYR A 3 -2.26 -17.45 17.57
CA TYR A 3 -3.41 -17.40 16.68
C TYR A 3 -3.00 -17.74 15.24
N GLN A 4 -3.82 -18.55 14.57
CA GLN A 4 -3.67 -18.83 13.15
C GLN A 4 -5.03 -18.73 12.45
N PRO A 5 -5.15 -17.96 11.36
CA PRO A 5 -6.38 -17.89 10.59
C PRO A 5 -6.73 -19.27 10.01
N SER A 6 -8.01 -19.62 10.02
CA SER A 6 -8.47 -20.89 9.48
C SER A 6 -8.25 -20.97 7.96
N ALA A 7 -8.12 -22.20 7.43
CA ALA A 7 -7.99 -22.41 5.98
C ALA A 7 -9.19 -21.82 5.21
N ALA A 8 -10.41 -21.93 5.77
CA ALA A 8 -11.60 -21.34 5.16
C ALA A 8 -11.56 -19.81 5.08
N LEU A 9 -11.03 -19.16 6.13
CA LEU A 9 -10.82 -17.71 6.13
C LEU A 9 -9.79 -17.28 5.09
N LEU A 10 -8.68 -18.02 5.00
CA LEU A 10 -7.65 -17.74 3.99
C LEU A 10 -8.13 -18.01 2.55
N ASP A 11 -9.01 -18.99 2.33
CA ASP A 11 -9.66 -19.21 1.04
C ASP A 11 -10.57 -18.01 0.67
N LYS A 12 -11.34 -17.45 1.61
CA LYS A 12 -12.12 -16.23 1.40
C LYS A 12 -11.22 -15.02 1.08
N TYR A 13 -10.10 -14.89 1.78
CA TYR A 13 -9.16 -13.81 1.53
C TYR A 13 -8.53 -13.93 0.15
N ALA A 14 -8.10 -15.13 -0.22
CA ALA A 14 -7.57 -15.40 -1.55
C ALA A 14 -8.61 -15.15 -2.65
N ASP A 15 -9.89 -15.44 -2.40
CA ASP A 15 -11.00 -15.14 -3.32
C ASP A 15 -11.12 -13.64 -3.59
N VAL A 16 -11.08 -12.81 -2.55
CA VAL A 16 -11.06 -11.34 -2.69
C VAL A 16 -9.86 -10.87 -3.51
N LEU A 17 -8.65 -11.37 -3.21
CA LEU A 17 -7.42 -10.91 -3.86
C LEU A 17 -7.31 -11.34 -5.33
N ILE A 18 -7.84 -12.51 -5.70
CA ILE A 18 -7.74 -13.07 -7.05
C ILE A 18 -8.98 -12.75 -7.89
N ASN A 19 -10.18 -12.97 -7.36
CA ASN A 19 -11.41 -12.88 -8.14
C ASN A 19 -12.09 -11.50 -8.07
N PHE A 20 -11.47 -10.55 -7.32
CA PHE A 20 -11.94 -9.18 -7.26
C PHE A 20 -10.80 -8.17 -7.42
N ALA A 21 -9.74 -8.18 -6.58
CA ALA A 21 -8.81 -7.07 -6.48
C ALA A 21 -8.02 -6.74 -7.77
N LEU A 22 -7.79 -7.71 -8.61
CA LEU A 22 -7.07 -7.56 -9.89
C LEU A 22 -8.01 -7.12 -11.02
N ASN A 23 -7.45 -6.68 -12.15
CA ASN A 23 -8.22 -6.15 -13.28
C ASN A 23 -9.24 -5.06 -12.89
N SER A 24 -8.85 -4.19 -11.91
CA SER A 24 -9.68 -3.07 -11.43
C SER A 24 -11.08 -3.49 -10.93
N GLY A 25 -11.16 -4.63 -10.23
CA GLY A 25 -12.41 -5.15 -9.64
C GLY A 25 -13.04 -6.31 -10.41
N GLU A 26 -12.52 -6.67 -11.58
CA GLU A 26 -13.06 -7.77 -12.38
C GLU A 26 -12.48 -9.15 -12.02
N GLY A 27 -11.33 -9.18 -11.32
CA GLY A 27 -10.61 -10.40 -11.02
C GLY A 27 -9.78 -10.95 -12.18
N VAL A 28 -9.05 -12.03 -11.91
CA VAL A 28 -8.16 -12.70 -12.86
C VAL A 28 -8.96 -13.46 -13.92
N LYS A 29 -8.50 -13.43 -15.16
CA LYS A 29 -9.12 -14.13 -16.30
C LYS A 29 -8.34 -15.40 -16.64
N PRO A 30 -8.99 -16.41 -17.25
CA PRO A 30 -8.30 -17.61 -17.70
C PRO A 30 -7.13 -17.31 -18.65
N GLY A 31 -5.99 -17.98 -18.43
CA GLY A 31 -4.78 -17.81 -19.22
C GLY A 31 -3.85 -16.67 -18.74
N GLU A 32 -4.31 -15.77 -17.87
CA GLU A 32 -3.46 -14.71 -17.32
C GLU A 32 -2.40 -15.24 -16.34
N VAL A 33 -1.30 -14.54 -16.24
CA VAL A 33 -0.15 -14.91 -15.40
C VAL A 33 -0.10 -14.04 -14.16
N VAL A 34 -0.19 -14.67 -12.98
CA VAL A 34 -0.23 -14.01 -11.67
C VAL A 34 1.05 -14.27 -10.88
N GLN A 35 1.85 -13.25 -10.67
CA GLN A 35 2.98 -13.30 -9.73
C GLN A 35 2.47 -13.23 -8.29
N LEU A 36 2.76 -14.26 -7.48
CA LEU A 36 2.46 -14.32 -6.05
C LEU A 36 3.74 -14.04 -5.26
N ARG A 37 3.86 -12.84 -4.68
CA ARG A 37 5.00 -12.43 -3.85
C ARG A 37 4.61 -12.57 -2.39
N VAL A 38 5.10 -13.60 -1.73
CA VAL A 38 4.63 -13.97 -0.38
C VAL A 38 5.82 -14.32 0.52
N PRO A 39 5.95 -13.68 1.70
CA PRO A 39 6.92 -14.03 2.73
C PRO A 39 6.63 -15.41 3.34
N GLU A 40 7.66 -16.03 3.93
CA GLU A 40 7.61 -17.39 4.48
C GLU A 40 6.51 -17.55 5.55
N VAL A 41 6.40 -16.61 6.46
CA VAL A 41 5.39 -16.65 7.54
C VAL A 41 3.96 -16.68 6.97
N ALA A 42 3.72 -16.15 5.79
CA ALA A 42 2.42 -16.12 5.10
C ALA A 42 2.19 -17.35 4.17
N LYS A 43 3.01 -18.40 4.28
CA LYS A 43 2.84 -19.65 3.50
C LYS A 43 1.41 -20.22 3.51
N PRO A 44 0.64 -20.19 4.61
CA PRO A 44 -0.75 -20.66 4.58
C PRO A 44 -1.62 -19.88 3.58
N LEU A 45 -1.45 -18.55 3.48
CA LEU A 45 -2.16 -17.71 2.49
C LEU A 45 -1.65 -17.98 1.06
N LEU A 46 -0.35 -18.22 0.87
CA LEU A 46 0.19 -18.60 -0.45
C LEU A 46 -0.50 -19.83 -1.02
N VAL A 47 -0.76 -20.86 -0.18
CA VAL A 47 -1.46 -22.08 -0.60
C VAL A 47 -2.88 -21.75 -1.10
N ALA A 48 -3.60 -20.88 -0.39
CA ALA A 48 -4.93 -20.43 -0.77
C ALA A 48 -4.91 -19.59 -2.06
N LEU A 49 -4.00 -18.62 -2.18
CA LEU A 49 -3.82 -17.79 -3.37
C LEU A 49 -3.52 -18.64 -4.62
N ARG A 50 -2.56 -19.55 -4.52
CA ARG A 50 -2.21 -20.46 -5.62
C ARG A 50 -3.42 -21.29 -6.07
N ARG A 51 -4.21 -21.79 -5.12
CA ARG A 51 -5.44 -22.53 -5.40
C ARG A 51 -6.47 -21.67 -6.12
N ALA A 52 -6.66 -20.41 -5.68
CA ALA A 52 -7.58 -19.47 -6.28
C ALA A 52 -7.20 -19.14 -7.74
N VAL A 53 -5.91 -18.85 -8.00
CA VAL A 53 -5.39 -18.61 -9.36
C VAL A 53 -5.65 -19.81 -10.28
N LEU A 54 -5.36 -21.04 -9.82
CA LEU A 54 -5.59 -22.25 -10.60
C LEU A 54 -7.08 -22.49 -10.88
N LYS A 55 -7.96 -22.21 -9.90
CA LYS A 55 -9.42 -22.31 -10.09
C LYS A 55 -9.95 -21.27 -11.07
N ALA A 56 -9.33 -20.10 -11.15
CA ALA A 56 -9.64 -19.08 -12.16
C ALA A 56 -9.15 -19.46 -13.58
N GLY A 57 -8.42 -20.56 -13.74
CA GLY A 57 -7.85 -20.99 -15.04
C GLY A 57 -6.59 -20.21 -15.42
N ALA A 58 -5.96 -19.53 -14.48
CA ALA A 58 -4.78 -18.69 -14.66
C ALA A 58 -3.49 -19.39 -14.18
N HIS A 59 -2.34 -18.77 -14.41
CA HIS A 59 -1.02 -19.34 -14.16
C HIS A 59 -0.32 -18.68 -12.97
N PRO A 60 -0.12 -19.35 -11.82
CA PRO A 60 0.59 -18.79 -10.67
C PRO A 60 2.11 -18.89 -10.84
N LEU A 61 2.81 -17.76 -10.76
CA LEU A 61 4.25 -17.67 -10.60
C LEU A 61 4.58 -17.31 -9.16
N VAL A 62 5.19 -18.22 -8.41
CA VAL A 62 5.45 -18.05 -6.98
C VAL A 62 6.82 -17.43 -6.76
N PHE A 63 6.84 -16.30 -6.05
CA PHE A 63 8.03 -15.64 -5.53
C PHE A 63 7.95 -15.70 -3.99
N TYR A 64 8.58 -16.69 -3.43
CA TYR A 64 8.60 -16.97 -2.02
C TYR A 64 9.87 -16.40 -1.40
N THR A 65 9.72 -15.54 -0.41
CA THR A 65 10.84 -14.89 0.27
C THR A 65 10.98 -15.49 1.66
N PRO A 66 12.14 -16.09 2.00
CA PRO A 66 12.42 -16.50 3.39
C PRO A 66 12.36 -15.29 4.33
N ASP A 67 11.93 -15.51 5.57
CA ASP A 67 11.95 -14.51 6.61
C ASP A 67 13.41 -14.29 7.07
N ASP A 68 13.72 -13.11 7.64
CA ASP A 68 15.01 -12.71 8.20
C ASP A 68 16.20 -12.84 7.21
N PHE A 69 15.94 -12.67 5.91
CA PHE A 69 16.91 -12.97 4.86
C PHE A 69 17.59 -11.69 4.30
N ALA A 70 16.99 -10.54 4.50
CA ALA A 70 17.47 -9.30 3.89
C ALA A 70 18.74 -8.77 4.57
N ARG A 71 18.85 -8.89 5.89
CA ARG A 71 19.96 -8.36 6.67
C ARG A 71 21.30 -8.93 6.23
N GLU A 72 21.40 -10.27 6.14
CA GLU A 72 22.64 -10.95 5.75
C GLU A 72 23.16 -10.47 4.39
N PHE A 73 22.26 -10.25 3.44
CA PHE A 73 22.62 -9.70 2.14
C PHE A 73 23.31 -8.35 2.25
N TYR A 74 22.77 -7.41 3.03
CA TYR A 74 23.37 -6.08 3.20
C TYR A 74 24.69 -6.10 4.00
N GLU A 75 24.86 -7.04 4.92
CA GLU A 75 26.09 -7.18 5.70
C GLU A 75 27.22 -7.74 4.84
N LEU A 76 26.95 -8.74 4.00
CA LEU A 76 27.97 -9.46 3.23
C LEU A 76 28.24 -8.86 1.85
N ALA A 77 27.25 -8.23 1.22
CA ALA A 77 27.38 -7.72 -0.15
C ALA A 77 28.38 -6.54 -0.22
N ASN A 78 29.24 -6.59 -1.25
CA ASN A 78 30.07 -5.47 -1.64
C ASN A 78 29.31 -4.49 -2.56
N ASP A 79 29.92 -3.36 -2.92
CA ASP A 79 29.26 -2.30 -3.70
C ASP A 79 28.83 -2.77 -5.10
N GLU A 80 29.61 -3.64 -5.75
CA GLU A 80 29.25 -4.22 -7.04
C GLU A 80 28.02 -5.11 -6.94
N GLN A 81 27.94 -5.93 -5.89
CA GLN A 81 26.78 -6.81 -5.63
C GLN A 81 25.53 -6.03 -5.27
N LEU A 82 25.67 -4.94 -4.48
CA LEU A 82 24.55 -4.04 -4.14
C LEU A 82 24.02 -3.30 -5.36
N ALA A 83 24.89 -2.97 -6.33
CA ALA A 83 24.52 -2.29 -7.57
C ALA A 83 24.11 -3.25 -8.70
N PHE A 84 24.21 -4.56 -8.50
CA PHE A 84 23.90 -5.54 -9.53
C PHE A 84 22.41 -5.55 -9.88
N PHE A 85 22.13 -5.47 -11.18
CA PHE A 85 20.80 -5.55 -11.74
C PHE A 85 20.67 -6.69 -12.73
N ALA A 86 19.92 -7.72 -12.41
CA ALA A 86 19.66 -8.88 -13.25
C ALA A 86 18.68 -8.54 -14.39
N GLU A 87 19.10 -7.69 -15.34
CA GLU A 87 18.24 -7.07 -16.36
C GLU A 87 17.37 -8.09 -17.10
N LYS A 88 17.99 -9.16 -17.63
CA LYS A 88 17.29 -10.19 -18.42
C LYS A 88 16.19 -10.88 -17.60
N PHE A 89 16.47 -11.16 -16.32
CA PHE A 89 15.51 -11.79 -15.42
C PHE A 89 14.33 -10.85 -15.13
N TYR A 90 14.61 -9.61 -14.74
CA TYR A 90 13.57 -8.66 -14.43
C TYR A 90 12.78 -8.24 -15.67
N ARG A 91 13.42 -8.10 -16.82
CA ARG A 91 12.74 -7.82 -18.08
C ARG A 91 11.79 -8.95 -18.46
N GLY A 92 12.26 -10.19 -18.47
CA GLY A 92 11.44 -11.36 -18.76
C GLY A 92 10.28 -11.50 -17.77
N THR A 93 10.52 -11.20 -16.49
CA THR A 93 9.43 -11.19 -15.48
C THR A 93 8.34 -10.17 -15.83
N VAL A 94 8.72 -8.93 -16.15
CA VAL A 94 7.75 -7.87 -16.50
C VAL A 94 6.99 -8.22 -17.79
N ASP A 95 7.68 -8.78 -18.78
CA ASP A 95 7.05 -9.15 -20.03
C ASP A 95 6.03 -10.28 -19.86
N GLU A 96 6.28 -11.24 -18.95
CA GLU A 96 5.45 -12.42 -18.73
C GLU A 96 4.23 -12.17 -17.85
N ILE A 97 4.34 -11.38 -16.76
CA ILE A 97 3.29 -11.26 -15.75
C ILE A 97 2.19 -10.27 -16.16
N ASP A 98 0.92 -10.65 -16.00
CA ASP A 98 -0.22 -9.75 -16.13
C ASP A 98 -0.60 -9.12 -14.80
N HIS A 99 -0.36 -9.83 -13.69
CA HIS A 99 -0.73 -9.36 -12.36
C HIS A 99 0.32 -9.68 -11.31
N THR A 100 0.30 -8.89 -10.23
CA THR A 100 1.03 -9.22 -8.99
C THR A 100 0.11 -9.14 -7.79
N VAL A 101 0.13 -10.19 -6.96
CA VAL A 101 -0.37 -10.16 -5.58
C VAL A 101 0.85 -10.10 -4.67
N ALA A 102 0.96 -9.05 -3.87
CA ALA A 102 2.01 -8.90 -2.87
C ALA A 102 1.42 -8.95 -1.46
N ILE A 103 2.00 -9.78 -0.61
CA ILE A 103 1.60 -9.90 0.79
C ILE A 103 2.66 -9.26 1.67
N LEU A 104 2.23 -8.35 2.54
CA LEU A 104 3.06 -7.81 3.61
C LEU A 104 2.86 -8.65 4.86
N ALA A 105 3.95 -9.16 5.41
CA ALA A 105 3.96 -10.00 6.60
C ALA A 105 5.33 -9.89 7.27
N GLU A 106 5.57 -8.77 7.95
CA GLU A 106 6.86 -8.51 8.58
C GLU A 106 6.97 -9.26 9.90
N THR A 107 8.04 -10.04 10.06
CA THR A 107 8.37 -10.80 11.28
C THR A 107 9.31 -10.03 12.18
N ASP A 108 10.13 -9.14 11.61
CA ASP A 108 10.98 -8.18 12.32
C ASP A 108 10.95 -6.82 11.63
N LYS A 109 10.30 -5.85 12.26
CA LYS A 109 10.24 -4.45 11.79
C LYS A 109 11.61 -3.76 11.81
N GLN A 110 12.57 -4.30 12.54
CA GLN A 110 13.90 -3.75 12.71
C GLN A 110 14.99 -4.58 12.02
N GLU A 111 14.62 -5.50 11.13
CA GLU A 111 15.56 -6.37 10.43
C GLU A 111 16.77 -5.60 9.84
N LEU A 112 16.53 -4.42 9.28
CA LEU A 112 17.56 -3.58 8.68
C LEU A 112 18.11 -2.49 9.63
N ALA A 113 17.78 -2.53 10.92
CA ALA A 113 18.30 -1.55 11.88
C ALA A 113 19.84 -1.61 11.95
N GLY A 114 20.49 -0.43 11.82
CA GLY A 114 21.94 -0.32 11.81
C GLY A 114 22.61 -0.62 10.47
N ILE A 115 21.89 -1.08 9.46
CA ILE A 115 22.41 -1.16 8.08
C ILE A 115 22.61 0.27 7.53
N PRO A 116 23.78 0.62 6.98
CA PRO A 116 24.02 1.96 6.44
C PRO A 116 23.03 2.29 5.31
N SER A 117 22.35 3.42 5.42
CA SER A 117 21.39 3.89 4.42
C SER A 117 21.93 3.91 2.98
N PRO A 118 23.19 4.26 2.71
CA PRO A 118 23.75 4.19 1.34
C PRO A 118 23.68 2.81 0.70
N LYS A 119 23.85 1.73 1.48
CA LYS A 119 23.73 0.35 0.98
C LYS A 119 22.30 0.04 0.50
N ILE A 120 21.31 0.41 1.34
CA ILE A 120 19.89 0.24 1.03
C ILE A 120 19.53 1.04 -0.24
N MET A 121 19.98 2.28 -0.31
CA MET A 121 19.75 3.17 -1.46
C MET A 121 20.40 2.66 -2.75
N ALA A 122 21.57 2.01 -2.67
CA ALA A 122 22.23 1.42 -3.84
C ALA A 122 21.36 0.33 -4.49
N VAL A 123 20.76 -0.55 -3.69
CA VAL A 123 19.84 -1.60 -4.16
C VAL A 123 18.56 -1.00 -4.76
N HIS A 124 17.97 0.00 -4.09
CA HIS A 124 16.78 0.71 -4.61
C HIS A 124 17.07 1.36 -5.96
N LYS A 125 18.24 2.00 -6.11
CA LYS A 125 18.68 2.61 -7.37
C LYS A 125 18.88 1.57 -8.45
N ALA A 126 19.49 0.42 -8.12
CA ALA A 126 19.70 -0.68 -9.07
C ALA A 126 18.36 -1.25 -9.60
N LEU A 127 17.33 -1.32 -8.74
CA LEU A 127 16.01 -1.83 -9.11
C LEU A 127 15.11 -0.81 -9.85
N LYS A 128 15.55 0.44 -9.98
CA LYS A 128 14.74 1.49 -10.62
C LYS A 128 14.24 1.12 -12.01
N PRO A 129 15.05 0.55 -12.94
CA PRO A 129 14.57 0.17 -14.27
C PRO A 129 13.40 -0.83 -14.22
N TYR A 130 13.46 -1.81 -13.32
CA TYR A 130 12.37 -2.77 -13.11
C TYR A 130 11.06 -2.07 -12.69
N MET A 131 11.15 -1.12 -11.77
CA MET A 131 9.98 -0.35 -11.33
C MET A 131 9.41 0.52 -12.45
N ASP A 132 10.28 1.13 -13.24
CA ASP A 132 9.89 1.96 -14.39
C ASP A 132 9.20 1.11 -15.48
N TRP A 133 9.69 -0.09 -15.80
CA TRP A 133 9.06 -1.02 -16.74
C TRP A 133 7.68 -1.49 -16.26
N ARG A 134 7.54 -1.85 -14.98
CA ARG A 134 6.24 -2.21 -14.40
C ARG A 134 5.25 -1.06 -14.51
N ARG A 135 5.68 0.15 -14.14
CA ARG A 135 4.85 1.36 -14.25
C ARG A 135 4.43 1.65 -15.68
N ALA A 136 5.34 1.48 -16.64
CA ALA A 136 5.01 1.65 -18.06
C ALA A 136 3.96 0.64 -18.53
N LYS A 137 4.07 -0.64 -18.12
CA LYS A 137 3.09 -1.69 -18.41
C LYS A 137 1.74 -1.42 -17.75
N GLU A 138 1.75 -0.95 -16.50
CA GLU A 138 0.53 -0.53 -15.77
C GLU A 138 -0.16 0.65 -16.46
N ASN A 139 0.58 1.70 -16.81
CA ASN A 139 0.05 2.88 -17.50
C ASN A 139 -0.52 2.54 -18.89
N ALA A 140 -0.02 1.50 -19.53
CA ALA A 140 -0.54 0.98 -20.79
C ALA A 140 -1.78 0.07 -20.61
N GLY A 141 -2.19 -0.22 -19.37
CA GLY A 141 -3.36 -1.05 -19.06
C GLY A 141 -3.12 -2.56 -19.15
N TYR A 142 -1.85 -3.01 -19.26
CA TYR A 142 -1.51 -4.43 -19.39
C TYR A 142 -1.00 -5.07 -18.10
N TYR A 143 -1.12 -4.38 -16.99
CA TYR A 143 -0.65 -4.88 -15.70
C TYR A 143 -1.47 -4.29 -14.56
N THR A 144 -1.92 -5.15 -13.64
CA THR A 144 -2.52 -4.71 -12.38
C THR A 144 -1.84 -5.40 -11.19
N TRP A 145 -2.05 -4.86 -10.01
CA TRP A 145 -1.48 -5.41 -8.79
C TRP A 145 -2.38 -5.17 -7.60
N THR A 146 -2.21 -6.00 -6.59
CA THR A 146 -2.84 -5.80 -5.28
C THR A 146 -1.85 -6.07 -4.17
N LEU A 147 -2.01 -5.34 -3.06
CA LEU A 147 -1.25 -5.45 -1.83
C LEU A 147 -2.21 -5.74 -0.69
N ALA A 148 -1.84 -6.68 0.17
CA ALA A 148 -2.65 -7.05 1.33
C ALA A 148 -1.77 -7.47 2.51
N LEU A 149 -2.31 -7.42 3.73
CA LEU A 149 -1.61 -7.78 4.96
C LEU A 149 -1.83 -9.26 5.29
N TYR A 150 -0.80 -9.89 5.83
CA TYR A 150 -0.92 -11.13 6.61
C TYR A 150 -0.38 -10.84 8.01
N GLY A 151 -1.26 -10.78 9.01
CA GLY A 151 -0.90 -10.37 10.37
C GLY A 151 0.15 -11.28 11.00
N THR A 152 1.17 -10.65 11.58
CA THR A 152 2.25 -11.30 12.34
C THR A 152 2.29 -10.79 13.78
N GLU A 153 2.95 -11.51 14.68
CA GLU A 153 3.16 -11.06 16.07
C GLU A 153 3.90 -9.71 16.13
N ALA A 154 4.88 -9.51 15.23
CA ALA A 154 5.64 -8.27 15.18
C ALA A 154 4.77 -7.08 14.76
N MET A 155 3.91 -7.26 13.74
CA MET A 155 2.98 -6.23 13.29
C MET A 155 1.94 -5.90 14.36
N ALA A 156 1.38 -6.91 15.03
CA ALA A 156 0.44 -6.72 16.12
C ALA A 156 1.06 -5.99 17.33
N ALA A 157 2.26 -6.40 17.73
CA ALA A 157 2.99 -5.80 18.84
C ALA A 157 3.32 -4.32 18.60
N GLU A 158 3.66 -3.92 17.36
CA GLU A 158 3.96 -2.54 17.00
C GLU A 158 2.80 -1.59 17.32
N VAL A 159 1.57 -2.04 17.16
CA VAL A 159 0.35 -1.24 17.41
C VAL A 159 -0.33 -1.61 18.74
N GLY A 160 0.35 -2.37 19.60
CA GLY A 160 -0.12 -2.72 20.94
C GLY A 160 -1.32 -3.67 20.95
N MET A 161 -1.47 -4.50 19.93
CA MET A 161 -2.54 -5.51 19.80
C MET A 161 -2.02 -6.92 20.06
N THR A 162 -2.93 -7.83 20.39
CA THR A 162 -2.67 -9.28 20.25
C THR A 162 -2.76 -9.65 18.77
N LEU A 163 -2.12 -10.76 18.36
CA LEU A 163 -2.23 -11.25 16.99
C LEU A 163 -3.69 -11.58 16.61
N GLU A 164 -4.49 -12.07 17.54
CA GLU A 164 -5.91 -12.37 17.34
C GLU A 164 -6.72 -11.09 17.08
N ASP A 165 -6.50 -10.03 17.86
CA ASP A 165 -7.15 -8.73 17.65
C ASP A 165 -6.72 -8.11 16.31
N TYR A 166 -5.44 -8.23 15.95
CA TYR A 166 -4.91 -7.74 14.67
C TYR A 166 -5.57 -8.47 13.49
N TRP A 167 -5.73 -9.79 13.55
CA TRP A 167 -6.47 -10.54 12.55
C TRP A 167 -7.96 -10.20 12.54
N THR A 168 -8.55 -9.89 13.68
CA THR A 168 -9.95 -9.43 13.75
C THR A 168 -10.13 -8.13 12.96
N GLU A 169 -9.20 -7.18 13.07
CA GLU A 169 -9.23 -5.96 12.24
C GLU A 169 -9.07 -6.28 10.75
N ILE A 170 -8.14 -7.17 10.35
CA ILE A 170 -7.99 -7.61 8.94
C ILE A 170 -9.30 -8.22 8.44
N ILE A 171 -9.91 -9.13 9.20
CA ILE A 171 -11.16 -9.82 8.85
C ILE A 171 -12.27 -8.79 8.63
N ASN A 172 -12.46 -7.88 9.57
CA ASN A 172 -13.48 -6.85 9.50
C ASN A 172 -13.23 -5.89 8.32
N ALA A 173 -12.03 -5.35 8.19
CA ALA A 173 -11.68 -4.39 7.16
C ALA A 173 -11.76 -4.99 5.74
N CYS A 174 -11.41 -6.27 5.58
CA CYS A 174 -11.46 -6.96 4.30
C CYS A 174 -12.82 -7.65 4.03
N TYR A 175 -13.83 -7.49 4.91
CA TYR A 175 -15.14 -8.14 4.81
C TYR A 175 -15.08 -9.68 4.74
N LEU A 176 -14.06 -10.30 5.36
CA LEU A 176 -13.89 -11.75 5.34
C LEU A 176 -14.89 -12.49 6.25
N ASP A 177 -15.60 -11.76 7.09
CA ASP A 177 -16.74 -12.22 7.88
C ASP A 177 -18.01 -12.43 7.03
N ASP A 178 -18.08 -11.83 5.82
CA ASP A 178 -19.16 -12.05 4.87
C ASP A 178 -19.11 -13.45 4.25
N ASP A 179 -20.25 -13.97 3.79
CA ASP A 179 -20.30 -15.27 3.10
C ASP A 179 -19.72 -15.22 1.70
N ALA A 180 -19.84 -14.08 1.03
CA ALA A 180 -19.35 -13.83 -0.33
C ALA A 180 -18.53 -12.51 -0.39
N PRO A 181 -17.35 -12.44 0.22
CA PRO A 181 -16.62 -11.19 0.37
C PRO A 181 -16.22 -10.55 -0.97
N ALA A 182 -15.88 -11.33 -1.99
CA ALA A 182 -15.56 -10.79 -3.32
C ALA A 182 -16.76 -10.05 -3.95
N GLU A 183 -17.97 -10.60 -3.84
CA GLU A 183 -19.20 -9.94 -4.33
C GLU A 183 -19.53 -8.70 -3.50
N LYS A 184 -19.26 -8.75 -2.19
CA LYS A 184 -19.40 -7.59 -1.32
C LYS A 184 -18.49 -6.45 -1.77
N TRP A 185 -17.23 -6.73 -2.10
CA TRP A 185 -16.29 -5.76 -2.63
C TRP A 185 -16.73 -5.19 -4.00
N LYS A 186 -17.25 -6.02 -4.91
CA LYS A 186 -17.78 -5.56 -6.21
C LYS A 186 -18.94 -4.55 -6.02
N ALA A 187 -19.88 -4.88 -5.13
CA ALA A 187 -20.99 -3.99 -4.81
C ALA A 187 -20.49 -2.65 -4.21
N LEU A 188 -19.55 -2.70 -3.25
CA LEU A 188 -18.95 -1.54 -2.64
C LEU A 188 -18.23 -0.65 -3.66
N TYR A 189 -17.47 -1.24 -4.58
CA TYR A 189 -16.77 -0.48 -5.62
C TYR A 189 -17.74 0.17 -6.60
N THR A 190 -18.87 -0.46 -6.89
CA THR A 190 -19.93 0.18 -7.69
C THR A 190 -20.40 1.47 -7.06
N GLU A 191 -20.61 1.48 -5.73
CA GLU A 191 -20.97 2.70 -5.00
C GLU A 191 -19.84 3.73 -4.96
N LEU A 192 -18.60 3.31 -4.73
CA LEU A 192 -17.43 4.19 -4.75
C LEU A 192 -17.25 4.85 -6.12
N TYR A 193 -17.42 4.12 -7.22
CA TYR A 193 -17.37 4.68 -8.56
C TYR A 193 -18.47 5.73 -8.81
N ALA A 194 -19.68 5.50 -8.32
CA ALA A 194 -20.75 6.48 -8.41
C ALA A 194 -20.42 7.78 -7.64
N ILE A 195 -19.76 7.66 -6.48
CA ILE A 195 -19.29 8.82 -5.72
C ILE A 195 -18.14 9.52 -6.48
N LYS A 196 -17.18 8.77 -6.99
CA LYS A 196 -16.06 9.28 -7.80
C LYS A 196 -16.57 10.09 -8.99
N ASP A 197 -17.53 9.56 -9.74
CA ASP A 197 -18.10 10.26 -10.91
C ASP A 197 -18.83 11.54 -10.52
N ARG A 198 -19.49 11.55 -9.35
CA ARG A 198 -20.09 12.77 -8.78
C ARG A 198 -19.02 13.79 -8.41
N LEU A 199 -17.93 13.38 -7.77
CA LEU A 199 -16.82 14.26 -7.41
C LEU A 199 -16.17 14.86 -8.67
N ASP A 200 -15.95 14.05 -9.71
CA ASP A 200 -15.41 14.51 -11.00
C ASP A 200 -16.32 15.51 -11.73
N ALA A 201 -17.65 15.41 -11.52
CA ALA A 201 -18.63 16.31 -12.12
C ALA A 201 -18.79 17.65 -11.37
N LEU A 202 -18.30 17.75 -10.13
CA LEU A 202 -18.39 18.98 -9.35
C LEU A 202 -17.39 20.03 -9.88
N PRO A 203 -17.81 21.28 -10.07
CA PRO A 203 -16.92 22.37 -10.49
C PRO A 203 -16.10 22.90 -9.31
N VAL A 204 -15.33 22.04 -8.66
CA VAL A 204 -14.51 22.38 -7.50
C VAL A 204 -13.10 22.73 -7.95
N ASP A 205 -12.66 23.95 -7.63
CA ASP A 205 -11.26 24.39 -7.84
C ASP A 205 -10.37 23.99 -6.66
N ARG A 206 -10.89 24.13 -5.43
CA ARG A 206 -10.15 23.84 -4.19
C ARG A 206 -11.07 23.40 -3.06
N PHE A 207 -10.49 22.69 -2.10
CA PHE A 207 -11.12 22.36 -0.83
C PHE A 207 -10.57 23.22 0.31
N HIS A 208 -11.44 23.54 1.24
CA HIS A 208 -11.07 24.09 2.54
C HIS A 208 -11.35 23.03 3.62
N ILE A 209 -10.33 22.68 4.38
CA ILE A 209 -10.40 21.69 5.45
C ILE A 209 -10.25 22.42 6.77
N GLU A 210 -11.30 22.36 7.61
CA GLU A 210 -11.31 22.96 8.95
C GLU A 210 -11.55 21.86 9.99
N ALA A 211 -10.61 21.73 10.94
CA ALA A 211 -10.69 20.83 12.07
C ALA A 211 -9.85 21.36 13.23
N ALA A 212 -9.76 20.64 14.34
CA ALA A 212 -8.86 21.00 15.41
C ALA A 212 -7.41 21.10 14.90
N ASP A 213 -6.75 22.24 15.14
CA ASP A 213 -5.38 22.53 14.66
C ASP A 213 -5.18 22.40 13.13
N THR A 214 -6.26 22.44 12.35
CA THR A 214 -6.22 22.31 10.90
C THR A 214 -7.06 23.40 10.25
N ASP A 215 -6.44 24.15 9.35
CA ASP A 215 -7.04 25.15 8.50
C ASP A 215 -6.24 25.15 7.20
N LEU A 216 -6.65 24.31 6.24
CA LEU A 216 -5.86 23.99 5.06
C LEU A 216 -6.68 24.16 3.78
N TRP A 217 -6.14 24.90 2.84
CA TRP A 217 -6.64 24.99 1.47
C TRP A 217 -5.85 24.04 0.57
N VAL A 218 -6.56 23.23 -0.21
CA VAL A 218 -5.99 22.31 -1.20
C VAL A 218 -6.59 22.58 -2.56
N LYS A 219 -5.77 22.97 -3.54
CA LYS A 219 -6.20 23.20 -4.91
C LYS A 219 -6.20 21.90 -5.70
N LEU A 220 -7.31 21.56 -6.36
CA LEU A 220 -7.42 20.34 -7.16
C LEU A 220 -6.63 20.40 -8.46
N GLY A 221 -6.81 21.46 -9.24
CA GLY A 221 -6.21 21.62 -10.55
C GLY A 221 -7.10 21.11 -11.70
N ALA A 222 -7.19 21.89 -12.77
CA ALA A 222 -8.17 21.77 -13.86
C ALA A 222 -8.12 20.45 -14.66
N LYS A 223 -7.02 19.70 -14.60
CA LYS A 223 -6.84 18.44 -15.36
C LYS A 223 -6.71 17.23 -14.43
N ARG A 224 -7.09 17.35 -13.18
CA ARG A 224 -7.05 16.25 -12.20
C ARG A 224 -8.38 15.52 -12.20
N LYS A 225 -8.31 14.22 -11.90
CA LYS A 225 -9.47 13.36 -11.72
C LYS A 225 -9.33 12.58 -10.43
N TRP A 226 -10.44 12.29 -9.83
CA TRP A 226 -10.50 11.38 -8.69
C TRP A 226 -10.19 9.96 -9.14
N LEU A 227 -9.41 9.27 -8.34
CA LEU A 227 -9.04 7.87 -8.50
C LEU A 227 -9.46 7.11 -7.23
N GLY A 228 -9.49 5.78 -7.30
CA GLY A 228 -9.82 4.90 -6.19
C GLY A 228 -10.65 3.72 -6.67
N GLY A 229 -10.95 2.80 -5.78
CA GLY A 229 -11.69 1.60 -6.13
C GLY A 229 -10.97 0.69 -7.12
N SER A 230 -9.64 0.69 -7.14
CA SER A 230 -8.85 -0.03 -8.15
C SER A 230 -8.42 -1.44 -7.72
N GLY A 231 -8.67 -1.85 -6.47
CA GLY A 231 -8.19 -3.12 -5.92
C GLY A 231 -6.71 -3.16 -5.56
N ARG A 232 -5.95 -2.07 -5.78
CA ARG A 232 -4.49 -2.06 -5.51
C ARG A 232 -4.15 -2.35 -4.05
N ASN A 233 -4.92 -1.83 -3.12
CA ASN A 233 -4.80 -2.14 -1.71
C ASN A 233 -6.08 -2.82 -1.22
N ILE A 234 -5.96 -3.92 -0.51
CA ILE A 234 -7.07 -4.59 0.16
C ILE A 234 -6.73 -4.68 1.64
N PRO A 235 -7.46 -3.92 2.49
CA PRO A 235 -8.58 -3.03 2.16
C PRO A 235 -8.14 -1.64 1.65
N SER A 236 -8.97 -1.00 0.83
CA SER A 236 -8.92 0.44 0.60
C SER A 236 -10.31 0.98 0.30
N PHE A 237 -10.64 2.11 0.91
CA PHE A 237 -11.93 2.79 0.79
C PHE A 237 -11.75 4.24 0.33
N GLU A 238 -10.58 4.54 -0.20
CA GLU A 238 -10.19 5.89 -0.56
C GLU A 238 -10.63 6.25 -1.98
N LEU A 239 -11.12 7.49 -2.10
CA LEU A 239 -11.12 8.23 -3.34
C LEU A 239 -10.11 9.35 -3.22
N PHE A 240 -9.12 9.39 -4.09
CA PHE A 240 -7.99 10.29 -3.97
C PHE A 240 -7.71 11.05 -5.27
N VAL A 241 -7.01 12.16 -5.14
CA VAL A 241 -6.51 12.96 -6.24
C VAL A 241 -5.10 13.44 -5.91
N SER A 242 -4.24 13.54 -6.92
CA SER A 242 -2.97 14.26 -6.79
C SER A 242 -3.25 15.75 -7.05
N PRO A 243 -3.30 16.60 -6.02
CA PRO A 243 -3.70 18.01 -6.18
C PRO A 243 -2.65 18.85 -6.90
N ASP A 244 -3.01 20.06 -7.27
CA ASP A 244 -2.04 21.08 -7.68
C ASP A 244 -1.36 21.63 -6.42
N TRP A 245 -0.21 21.09 -6.06
CA TRP A 245 0.51 21.42 -4.84
C TRP A 245 0.73 22.93 -4.66
N ARG A 246 0.86 23.72 -5.76
CA ARG A 246 1.12 25.16 -5.74
C ARG A 246 0.02 25.98 -5.06
N GLY A 247 -1.18 25.41 -4.92
CA GLY A 247 -2.31 26.07 -4.26
C GLY A 247 -2.60 25.51 -2.87
N THR A 248 -1.62 24.86 -2.23
CA THR A 248 -1.74 24.40 -0.84
C THR A 248 -1.33 25.52 0.10
N GLU A 249 -2.25 25.97 0.95
CA GLU A 249 -2.07 27.08 1.89
C GLU A 249 -2.67 26.75 3.24
N GLY A 250 -2.00 27.15 4.32
CA GLY A 250 -2.50 27.00 5.69
C GLY A 250 -1.79 25.92 6.48
N ARG A 251 -2.50 25.22 7.36
CA ARG A 251 -1.88 24.31 8.33
C ARG A 251 -2.71 23.04 8.52
N ILE A 252 -2.02 21.96 8.88
CA ILE A 252 -2.64 20.68 9.20
C ILE A 252 -1.91 19.98 10.35
N ARG A 253 -2.68 19.40 11.28
CA ARG A 253 -2.20 18.43 12.24
C ARG A 253 -2.74 17.04 11.89
N PHE A 254 -1.84 16.08 11.76
CA PHE A 254 -2.21 14.69 11.54
C PHE A 254 -2.55 14.02 12.87
N THR A 255 -3.66 13.28 12.90
CA THR A 255 -4.16 12.57 14.08
C THR A 255 -3.54 11.19 14.23
N GLU A 256 -3.23 10.54 13.11
CA GLU A 256 -2.66 9.22 13.11
C GLU A 256 -1.11 9.28 13.10
N PRO A 257 -0.44 8.35 13.77
CA PRO A 257 1.01 8.25 13.75
C PRO A 257 1.53 7.79 12.39
N LEU A 258 2.81 8.02 12.13
CA LEU A 258 3.50 7.51 10.95
C LEU A 258 4.71 6.69 11.39
N TYR A 259 4.74 5.42 11.01
CA TYR A 259 5.92 4.56 11.14
C TYR A 259 6.75 4.66 9.86
N ARG A 260 8.02 5.04 10.00
CA ARG A 260 8.94 5.12 8.87
C ARG A 260 10.38 4.85 9.33
N TYR A 261 11.11 4.04 8.56
CA TYR A 261 12.53 3.74 8.83
C TYR A 261 12.79 3.23 10.26
N GLY A 262 11.88 2.39 10.79
CA GLY A 262 11.98 1.88 12.16
C GLY A 262 11.69 2.91 13.26
N SER A 263 11.15 4.06 12.93
CA SER A 263 10.87 5.14 13.86
C SER A 263 9.42 5.62 13.77
N LEU A 264 8.88 6.05 14.92
CA LEU A 264 7.52 6.56 15.06
C LEU A 264 7.52 8.08 15.06
N ILE A 265 6.65 8.68 14.22
CA ILE A 265 6.33 10.11 14.21
C ILE A 265 4.89 10.27 14.71
N GLU A 266 4.69 11.06 15.79
CA GLU A 266 3.36 11.32 16.36
C GLU A 266 3.07 12.83 16.38
N GLY A 267 1.80 13.18 16.17
CA GLY A 267 1.32 14.56 16.22
C GLY A 267 2.01 15.47 15.22
N ALA A 268 2.31 14.95 14.02
CA ALA A 268 2.90 15.73 12.95
C ALA A 268 2.04 16.94 12.60
N TYR A 269 2.67 18.11 12.55
CA TYR A 269 2.04 19.38 12.21
C TYR A 269 2.85 20.07 11.12
N LEU A 270 2.17 20.48 10.07
CA LEU A 270 2.78 21.14 8.91
C LEU A 270 2.08 22.47 8.62
N GLU A 271 2.85 23.50 8.29
CA GLU A 271 2.35 24.73 7.70
C GLU A 271 2.81 24.84 6.25
N PHE A 272 1.89 25.24 5.38
CA PHE A 272 2.12 25.41 3.96
C PHE A 272 1.96 26.89 3.57
N LYS A 273 2.88 27.36 2.75
CA LYS A 273 2.80 28.65 2.07
C LYS A 273 3.31 28.51 0.66
N ASP A 274 2.57 29.05 -0.30
CA ASP A 274 2.89 28.96 -1.73
C ASP A 274 3.11 27.50 -2.19
N GLY A 275 2.40 26.54 -1.57
CA GLY A 275 2.44 25.12 -1.88
C GLY A 275 3.58 24.31 -1.27
N VAL A 276 4.45 24.92 -0.48
CA VAL A 276 5.57 24.24 0.16
C VAL A 276 5.46 24.29 1.69
N VAL A 277 6.00 23.28 2.37
CA VAL A 277 6.07 23.25 3.82
C VAL A 277 7.06 24.30 4.31
N THR A 278 6.58 25.23 5.14
CA THR A 278 7.40 26.28 5.77
C THR A 278 7.72 25.99 7.24
N GLN A 279 6.89 25.15 7.89
CA GLN A 279 7.10 24.71 9.25
C GLN A 279 6.68 23.23 9.37
N ALA A 280 7.51 22.44 10.07
CA ALA A 280 7.24 21.06 10.41
C ALA A 280 7.63 20.81 11.86
N THR A 281 6.67 20.32 12.66
CA THR A 281 6.89 19.91 14.05
C THR A 281 6.18 18.58 14.32
N ALA A 282 6.62 17.88 15.37
CA ALA A 282 5.96 16.67 15.83
C ALA A 282 6.12 16.53 17.34
N THR A 283 5.19 15.83 18.00
CA THR A 283 5.34 15.51 19.44
C THR A 283 6.38 14.43 19.68
N LYS A 284 6.61 13.57 18.67
CA LYS A 284 7.66 12.55 18.64
C LYS A 284 8.19 12.41 17.22
N GLY A 285 9.50 12.19 17.06
CA GLY A 285 10.12 11.97 15.75
C GLY A 285 10.25 13.23 14.89
N GLU A 286 10.28 14.43 15.46
CA GLU A 286 10.35 15.69 14.70
C GLU A 286 11.59 15.78 13.80
N GLU A 287 12.75 15.32 14.26
CA GLU A 287 13.98 15.33 13.47
C GLU A 287 13.83 14.51 12.20
N LEU A 288 13.31 13.28 12.31
CA LEU A 288 13.02 12.42 11.17
C LEU A 288 12.00 13.06 10.23
N LEU A 289 10.92 13.68 10.76
CA LEU A 289 9.94 14.39 9.94
C LEU A 289 10.61 15.50 9.10
N ARG A 290 11.51 16.27 9.69
CA ARG A 290 12.25 17.34 9.01
C ARG A 290 13.20 16.78 7.94
N GLU A 291 13.89 15.68 8.22
CA GLU A 291 14.74 14.99 7.24
C GLU A 291 13.93 14.47 6.05
N MET A 292 12.76 13.89 6.30
CA MET A 292 11.86 13.43 5.24
C MET A 292 11.39 14.58 4.33
N ILE A 293 11.01 15.72 4.91
CA ILE A 293 10.56 16.90 4.16
C ILE A 293 11.70 17.57 3.38
N ALA A 294 12.95 17.44 3.83
CA ALA A 294 14.13 17.96 3.14
C ALA A 294 14.48 17.20 1.85
N VAL A 295 13.89 16.02 1.61
CA VAL A 295 14.05 15.31 0.34
C VAL A 295 13.40 16.09 -0.79
N GLU A 296 14.01 16.10 -1.97
CA GLU A 296 13.53 16.84 -3.14
C GLU A 296 12.05 16.55 -3.44
N ASN A 297 11.23 17.57 -3.47
CA ASN A 297 9.75 17.55 -3.66
C ASN A 297 8.93 16.92 -2.51
N ALA A 298 9.52 16.46 -1.42
CA ALA A 298 8.80 15.94 -0.27
C ALA A 298 8.18 17.04 0.63
N ASP A 299 8.50 18.29 0.36
CA ASP A 299 7.93 19.51 0.96
C ASP A 299 6.57 19.94 0.37
N LYS A 300 5.99 19.10 -0.51
CA LYS A 300 4.75 19.38 -1.24
C LYS A 300 3.70 18.31 -0.95
N ILE A 301 2.42 18.72 -0.99
CA ILE A 301 1.33 17.75 -0.92
C ILE A 301 1.36 16.84 -2.17
N GLY A 302 1.37 15.54 -1.95
CA GLY A 302 1.36 14.56 -3.04
C GLY A 302 -0.03 14.03 -3.37
N GLU A 303 -0.86 13.88 -2.33
CA GLU A 303 -2.18 13.29 -2.44
C GLU A 303 -3.15 13.94 -1.45
N PHE A 304 -4.41 14.03 -1.85
CA PHE A 304 -5.55 14.36 -1.02
C PHE A 304 -6.61 13.28 -1.21
N SER A 305 -7.06 12.66 -0.12
CA SER A 305 -8.03 11.57 -0.18
C SER A 305 -9.27 11.85 0.68
N LEU A 306 -10.37 11.22 0.29
CA LEU A 306 -11.63 11.17 1.01
C LEU A 306 -11.99 9.71 1.27
N THR A 307 -12.44 9.41 2.48
CA THR A 307 -12.95 8.10 2.87
C THR A 307 -14.35 8.24 3.43
N ASP A 308 -15.27 7.36 3.02
CA ASP A 308 -16.63 7.36 3.51
C ASP A 308 -16.77 6.34 4.65
N ARG A 309 -17.15 6.83 5.83
CA ARG A 309 -17.36 6.02 7.02
C ARG A 309 -18.42 4.90 6.86
N ARG A 310 -19.32 5.01 5.88
CA ARG A 310 -20.33 3.98 5.60
C ARG A 310 -19.69 2.71 5.00
N PHE A 311 -18.54 2.82 4.36
CA PHE A 311 -17.84 1.72 3.69
C PHE A 311 -16.66 1.22 4.50
N SER A 312 -15.87 2.13 5.05
CA SER A 312 -14.68 1.75 5.82
C SER A 312 -15.05 1.07 7.13
N ARG A 313 -14.53 -0.14 7.31
CA ARG A 313 -14.57 -0.88 8.57
C ARG A 313 -13.23 -0.84 9.31
N ILE A 314 -12.29 -0.04 8.83
CA ILE A 314 -11.02 0.18 9.52
C ILE A 314 -11.32 1.00 10.78
N THR A 315 -11.06 0.41 11.95
CA THR A 315 -11.39 1.03 13.24
C THR A 315 -10.17 1.40 14.05
N LYS A 316 -9.00 0.86 13.68
CA LYS A 316 -7.74 1.07 14.38
C LYS A 316 -6.60 1.27 13.39
N PHE A 317 -5.59 1.98 13.86
CA PHE A 317 -4.32 2.08 13.18
C PHE A 317 -3.62 0.71 13.17
N MET A 318 -3.10 0.30 12.00
CA MET A 318 -2.55 -1.04 11.78
C MET A 318 -1.03 -1.04 11.46
N GLY A 319 -0.36 0.12 11.56
CA GLY A 319 1.08 0.27 11.29
C GLY A 319 1.44 0.78 9.91
#